data_848b7f99d044771e69701066f1a9292a
#
_entry.id   848b7f99d044771e69701066f1a9292a
#
_cell.length_a   1.000
_cell.length_b   1.000
_cell.length_c   1.000
_cell.angle_alpha   90.00
_cell.angle_beta   90.00
_cell.angle_gamma   90.00
#
_symmetry.space_group_name_H-M   'P 1'
#
loop_
_entity.id
_entity.type
_entity.pdbx_description
1 polymer ?
#
loop_
_entity_poly.entity_id
_entity_poly.type
_entity_poly.pdbx_seq_one_letter_code
_entity_poly.pdbx_strand_id
1 'polypeptide(L)'
;DIYTTVKTGAALYLIPHTLFSWPIRLLEYLDRNQINTIFWVPSAMILLSKLKALDKMDLNGKLRTILFAGEVMPNKHLNVWRQHIPDAVYANLYGPTEITVDCTYYIVDREFADEEPLPIGRNLPNTDILILNGDDQQAENGEIGELCVRGTSLAKGYYHNPEKTREAFVQNPLNPYYTELIYRTGDLVRTNELGEILYVGRKDFQIKHRGHRIELGEIE
;
A
#
# COMPACT_ATOMS: atom_id res chain seq x y z
N ASP A 1 -12.58 0.57 -1.95
CA ASP A 1 -13.28 -0.12 -3.04
C ASP A 1 -14.79 0.03 -2.95
N ILE A 2 -15.46 -0.52 -1.92
CA ILE A 2 -16.94 -0.55 -1.82
C ILE A 2 -17.54 0.85 -1.96
N TYR A 3 -17.11 1.80 -1.14
CA TYR A 3 -17.63 3.16 -1.16
C TYR A 3 -17.35 3.89 -2.47
N THR A 4 -16.16 3.71 -3.05
CA THR A 4 -15.82 4.30 -4.35
C THR A 4 -16.70 3.72 -5.45
N THR A 5 -16.92 2.40 -5.45
CA THR A 5 -17.79 1.71 -6.41
C THR A 5 -19.21 2.26 -6.36
N VAL A 6 -19.80 2.39 -5.16
CA VAL A 6 -21.13 2.96 -4.98
C VAL A 6 -21.18 4.42 -5.44
N LYS A 7 -20.18 5.23 -5.07
CA LYS A 7 -20.09 6.65 -5.44
C LYS A 7 -20.04 6.86 -6.96
N THR A 8 -19.37 5.97 -7.68
CA THR A 8 -19.16 6.10 -9.13
C THR A 8 -20.18 5.34 -9.97
N GLY A 9 -21.05 4.54 -9.34
CA GLY A 9 -21.99 3.65 -10.04
C GLY A 9 -21.32 2.50 -10.78
N ALA A 10 -20.09 2.14 -10.40
CA ALA A 10 -19.36 1.03 -10.99
C ALA A 10 -19.86 -0.34 -10.48
N ALA A 11 -19.52 -1.42 -11.18
CA ALA A 11 -19.76 -2.77 -10.71
C ALA A 11 -18.59 -3.29 -9.86
N LEU A 12 -18.86 -3.84 -8.68
CA LEU A 12 -17.88 -4.50 -7.83
C LEU A 12 -17.96 -6.01 -8.01
N TYR A 13 -16.84 -6.62 -8.39
CA TYR A 13 -16.68 -8.05 -8.50
C TYR A 13 -15.84 -8.60 -7.34
N LEU A 14 -16.46 -9.40 -6.49
CA LEU A 14 -15.76 -10.15 -5.45
C LEU A 14 -15.23 -11.45 -6.08
N ILE A 15 -13.92 -11.51 -6.24
CA ILE A 15 -13.27 -12.67 -6.87
C ILE A 15 -13.22 -13.83 -5.86
N PRO A 16 -13.73 -15.02 -6.20
CA PRO A 16 -13.61 -16.18 -5.34
C PRO A 16 -12.14 -16.49 -5.02
N HIS A 17 -11.82 -16.66 -3.74
CA HIS A 17 -10.46 -16.91 -3.28
C HIS A 17 -9.79 -18.10 -3.98
N THR A 18 -10.57 -19.13 -4.31
CA THR A 18 -10.09 -20.33 -5.01
C THR A 18 -9.53 -20.03 -6.40
N LEU A 19 -9.97 -18.96 -7.07
CA LEU A 19 -9.44 -18.59 -8.39
C LEU A 19 -7.96 -18.16 -8.36
N PHE A 20 -7.47 -17.63 -7.24
CA PHE A 20 -6.05 -17.30 -7.09
C PHE A 20 -5.13 -18.52 -7.13
N SER A 21 -5.65 -19.71 -6.85
CA SER A 21 -4.93 -20.98 -7.04
C SER A 21 -4.85 -21.43 -8.51
N TRP A 22 -5.61 -20.79 -9.41
CA TRP A 22 -5.70 -21.13 -10.83
C TRP A 22 -5.48 -19.89 -11.70
N PRO A 23 -4.23 -19.44 -11.86
CA PRO A 23 -3.91 -18.15 -12.49
C PRO A 23 -4.55 -17.92 -13.85
N ILE A 24 -4.55 -18.91 -14.74
CA ILE A 24 -5.17 -18.79 -16.07
C ILE A 24 -6.69 -18.57 -15.93
N ARG A 25 -7.36 -19.34 -15.09
CA ARG A 25 -8.80 -19.16 -14.86
C ARG A 25 -9.13 -17.82 -14.21
N LEU A 26 -8.23 -17.29 -13.39
CA LEU A 26 -8.37 -15.96 -12.84
C LEU A 26 -8.31 -14.89 -13.94
N LEU A 27 -7.36 -14.99 -14.88
CA LEU A 27 -7.29 -14.06 -16.01
C LEU A 27 -8.50 -14.19 -16.94
N GLU A 28 -8.96 -15.41 -17.21
CA GLU A 28 -10.21 -15.67 -17.96
C GLU A 28 -11.43 -15.06 -17.27
N TYR A 29 -11.47 -15.11 -15.95
CA TYR A 29 -12.52 -14.46 -15.16
C TYR A 29 -12.51 -12.94 -15.31
N LEU A 30 -11.31 -12.30 -15.26
CA LEU A 30 -11.17 -10.86 -15.47
C LEU A 30 -11.65 -10.47 -16.87
N ASP A 31 -11.22 -11.20 -17.88
CA ASP A 31 -11.58 -10.94 -19.28
C ASP A 31 -13.08 -11.12 -19.54
N ARG A 32 -13.65 -12.26 -19.12
CA ARG A 32 -15.06 -12.60 -19.30
C ARG A 32 -16.00 -11.58 -18.65
N ASN A 33 -15.62 -11.06 -17.47
CA ASN A 33 -16.42 -10.08 -16.73
C ASN A 33 -16.05 -8.63 -17.09
N GLN A 34 -15.17 -8.43 -18.09
CA GLN A 34 -14.74 -7.12 -18.55
C GLN A 34 -14.21 -6.22 -17.40
N ILE A 35 -13.48 -6.82 -16.48
CA ILE A 35 -12.90 -6.11 -15.35
C ILE A 35 -11.79 -5.20 -15.85
N ASN A 36 -11.93 -3.91 -15.62
CA ASN A 36 -10.98 -2.90 -16.08
C ASN A 36 -10.10 -2.34 -14.96
N THR A 37 -10.43 -2.62 -13.72
CA THR A 37 -9.70 -2.13 -12.55
C THR A 37 -9.55 -3.26 -11.54
N ILE A 38 -8.34 -3.48 -11.05
CA ILE A 38 -8.06 -4.40 -9.95
C ILE A 38 -7.38 -3.65 -8.81
N PHE A 39 -7.67 -4.10 -7.57
CA PHE A 39 -6.97 -3.68 -6.38
C PHE A 39 -6.57 -4.91 -5.58
N TRP A 40 -5.31 -5.27 -5.64
CA TRP A 40 -4.79 -6.53 -5.10
C TRP A 40 -3.58 -6.31 -4.21
N VAL A 41 -3.26 -7.33 -3.41
CA VAL A 41 -1.97 -7.39 -2.71
C VAL A 41 -0.87 -7.81 -3.68
N PRO A 42 0.36 -7.29 -3.53
CA PRO A 42 1.51 -7.68 -4.35
C PRO A 42 1.72 -9.19 -4.51
N SER A 43 1.51 -9.98 -3.45
CA SER A 43 1.67 -11.45 -3.52
C SER A 43 0.77 -12.11 -4.57
N ALA A 44 -0.43 -11.61 -4.82
CA ALA A 44 -1.29 -12.11 -5.90
C ALA A 44 -0.71 -11.80 -7.27
N MET A 45 -0.22 -10.58 -7.48
CA MET A 45 0.43 -10.16 -8.73
C MET A 45 1.73 -10.95 -8.99
N ILE A 46 2.54 -11.13 -7.94
CA ILE A 46 3.78 -11.92 -7.98
C ILE A 46 3.50 -13.36 -8.40
N LEU A 47 2.44 -13.97 -7.91
CA LEU A 47 2.05 -15.33 -8.26
C LEU A 47 1.79 -15.47 -9.77
N LEU A 48 1.01 -14.57 -10.36
CA LEU A 48 0.71 -14.59 -11.80
C LEU A 48 1.97 -14.38 -12.64
N SER A 49 2.84 -13.46 -12.24
CA SER A 49 4.12 -13.20 -12.88
C SER A 49 5.04 -14.43 -12.82
N LYS A 50 5.23 -15.04 -11.63
CA LYS A 50 6.08 -16.23 -11.44
C LYS A 50 5.61 -17.43 -12.25
N LEU A 51 4.30 -17.63 -12.36
CA LEU A 51 3.70 -18.73 -13.10
C LEU A 51 3.53 -18.43 -14.60
N LYS A 52 4.04 -17.28 -15.05
CA LYS A 52 3.96 -16.84 -16.45
C LYS A 52 2.53 -16.86 -17.01
N ALA A 53 1.56 -16.57 -16.16
CA ALA A 53 0.15 -16.60 -16.55
C ALA A 53 -0.16 -15.48 -17.55
N LEU A 54 0.48 -14.33 -17.44
CA LEU A 54 0.31 -13.20 -18.33
C LEU A 54 0.74 -13.52 -19.78
N ASP A 55 1.65 -14.46 -19.99
CA ASP A 55 2.06 -14.92 -21.36
C ASP A 55 0.92 -15.64 -22.09
N LYS A 56 -0.14 -16.04 -21.40
CA LYS A 56 -1.23 -16.85 -21.93
C LYS A 56 -2.47 -16.06 -22.32
N MET A 57 -2.54 -14.80 -21.94
CA MET A 57 -3.73 -13.96 -22.20
C MET A 57 -3.35 -12.50 -22.34
N ASP A 58 -3.77 -11.88 -23.42
CA ASP A 58 -3.64 -10.44 -23.61
C ASP A 58 -4.77 -9.70 -22.90
N LEU A 59 -4.40 -8.94 -21.89
CA LEU A 59 -5.28 -8.06 -21.12
C LEU A 59 -4.97 -6.58 -21.36
N ASN A 60 -4.03 -6.26 -22.28
CA ASN A 60 -3.72 -4.87 -22.60
C ASN A 60 -4.93 -4.17 -23.23
N GLY A 61 -5.18 -2.94 -22.81
CA GLY A 61 -6.37 -2.17 -23.17
C GLY A 61 -7.67 -2.62 -22.47
N LYS A 62 -7.70 -3.81 -21.84
CA LYS A 62 -8.82 -4.32 -21.03
C LYS A 62 -8.66 -3.91 -19.56
N LEU A 63 -7.58 -4.33 -18.90
CA LEU A 63 -7.19 -3.78 -17.61
C LEU A 63 -6.58 -2.40 -17.83
N ARG A 64 -7.20 -1.39 -17.23
CA ARG A 64 -6.81 0.02 -17.36
C ARG A 64 -6.17 0.57 -16.10
N THR A 65 -6.52 0.01 -14.94
CA THR A 65 -6.03 0.48 -13.64
C THR A 65 -5.67 -0.71 -12.76
N ILE A 66 -4.45 -0.72 -12.29
CA ILE A 66 -3.90 -1.78 -11.45
C ILE A 66 -3.37 -1.14 -10.19
N LEU A 67 -4.16 -1.26 -9.12
CA LEU A 67 -3.84 -0.76 -7.79
C LEU A 67 -3.31 -1.92 -6.94
N PHE A 68 -2.28 -1.67 -6.15
CA PHE A 68 -1.77 -2.67 -5.22
C PHE A 68 -1.30 -2.03 -3.93
N ALA A 69 -1.51 -2.73 -2.81
CA ALA A 69 -1.17 -2.25 -1.48
C ALA A 69 -0.95 -3.41 -0.49
N GLY A 70 -0.47 -3.08 0.70
CA GLY A 70 -0.39 -3.98 1.83
C GLY A 70 0.91 -4.76 1.97
N GLU A 71 1.70 -4.88 0.92
CA GLU A 71 3.01 -5.55 0.91
C GLU A 71 3.99 -4.77 0.03
N VAL A 72 5.28 -5.06 0.16
CA VAL A 72 6.29 -4.52 -0.76
C VAL A 72 6.18 -5.21 -2.11
N MET A 73 6.11 -4.42 -3.18
CA MET A 73 6.08 -4.92 -4.57
C MET A 73 7.50 -4.91 -5.16
N PRO A 74 8.12 -6.09 -5.41
CA PRO A 74 9.40 -6.15 -6.10
C PRO A 74 9.26 -5.74 -7.57
N ASN A 75 10.09 -4.79 -8.01
CA ASN A 75 9.99 -4.24 -9.37
C ASN A 75 10.16 -5.29 -10.48
N LYS A 76 10.96 -6.32 -10.27
CA LYS A 76 11.08 -7.43 -11.23
C LYS A 76 9.75 -8.08 -11.61
N HIS A 77 8.79 -8.14 -10.68
CA HIS A 77 7.45 -8.67 -10.94
C HIS A 77 6.51 -7.60 -11.50
N LEU A 78 6.64 -6.37 -11.02
CA LEU A 78 5.91 -5.22 -11.57
C LEU A 78 6.29 -4.97 -13.03
N ASN A 79 7.57 -5.09 -13.39
CA ASN A 79 8.06 -4.94 -14.74
C ASN A 79 7.47 -6.00 -15.70
N VAL A 80 7.28 -7.25 -15.24
CA VAL A 80 6.56 -8.27 -16.01
C VAL A 80 5.12 -7.83 -16.33
N TRP A 81 4.39 -7.30 -15.34
CA TRP A 81 3.04 -6.78 -15.54
C TRP A 81 3.02 -5.62 -16.53
N ARG A 82 3.94 -4.66 -16.39
CA ARG A 82 4.05 -3.49 -17.26
C ARG A 82 4.44 -3.84 -18.70
N GLN A 83 5.22 -4.90 -18.90
CA GLN A 83 5.54 -5.41 -20.23
C GLN A 83 4.32 -6.02 -20.95
N HIS A 84 3.43 -6.71 -20.18
CA HIS A 84 2.24 -7.34 -20.75
C HIS A 84 1.04 -6.40 -20.86
N ILE A 85 0.94 -5.40 -19.99
CA ILE A 85 -0.18 -4.46 -19.95
C ILE A 85 0.39 -3.04 -19.86
N PRO A 86 1.09 -2.56 -20.90
CA PRO A 86 1.78 -1.26 -20.87
C PRO A 86 0.85 -0.05 -20.80
N ASP A 87 -0.40 -0.18 -21.27
CA ASP A 87 -1.35 0.92 -21.33
C ASP A 87 -2.12 1.14 -20.00
N ALA A 88 -1.91 0.27 -19.00
CA ALA A 88 -2.56 0.42 -17.71
C ALA A 88 -1.85 1.45 -16.83
N VAL A 89 -2.64 2.15 -16.00
CA VAL A 89 -2.13 2.95 -14.88
C VAL A 89 -1.82 2.02 -13.71
N TYR A 90 -0.60 2.04 -13.23
CA TYR A 90 -0.16 1.30 -12.04
C TYR A 90 -0.02 2.25 -10.87
N ALA A 91 -0.58 1.90 -9.71
CA ALA A 91 -0.43 2.69 -8.50
C ALA A 91 -0.11 1.81 -7.29
N ASN A 92 1.00 2.15 -6.63
CA ASN A 92 1.38 1.60 -5.33
C ASN A 92 0.72 2.44 -4.25
N LEU A 93 -0.10 1.82 -3.41
CA LEU A 93 -0.80 2.45 -2.30
C LEU A 93 -0.22 1.92 -0.98
N TYR A 94 -0.14 2.78 0.00
CA TYR A 94 0.35 2.40 1.32
C TYR A 94 -0.52 3.02 2.41
N GLY A 95 -0.79 2.21 3.42
CA GLY A 95 -1.41 2.63 4.67
C GLY A 95 -1.77 1.47 5.57
N PRO A 96 -1.84 1.71 6.88
CA PRO A 96 -2.38 0.76 7.85
C PRO A 96 -3.89 0.96 8.04
N THR A 97 -4.54 -0.03 8.63
CA THR A 97 -5.99 0.00 8.94
C THR A 97 -6.37 1.20 9.84
N GLU A 98 -5.47 1.62 10.70
CA GLU A 98 -5.63 2.70 11.68
C GLU A 98 -5.83 4.08 11.04
N ILE A 99 -5.54 4.22 9.74
CA ILE A 99 -5.75 5.46 8.98
C ILE A 99 -6.76 5.28 7.84
N THR A 100 -7.62 4.31 7.91
CA THR A 100 -8.68 4.03 6.92
C THR A 100 -8.11 3.64 5.56
N VAL A 101 -7.36 2.53 5.52
CA VAL A 101 -6.80 1.76 4.40
C VAL A 101 -5.49 2.34 3.85
N ASP A 102 -5.49 3.51 3.22
CA ASP A 102 -4.30 4.05 2.57
C ASP A 102 -4.10 5.53 2.94
N CYS A 103 -2.85 5.96 3.08
CA CYS A 103 -2.47 7.35 3.34
C CYS A 103 -1.54 7.93 2.28
N THR A 104 -0.86 7.08 1.51
CA THR A 104 -0.01 7.53 0.40
C THR A 104 -0.29 6.75 -0.88
N TYR A 105 0.13 7.31 -1.99
CA TYR A 105 0.08 6.68 -3.30
C TYR A 105 1.26 7.10 -4.16
N TYR A 106 1.68 6.17 -5.02
CA TYR A 106 2.66 6.41 -6.06
C TYR A 106 2.16 5.91 -7.41
N ILE A 107 2.04 6.80 -8.38
CA ILE A 107 1.75 6.41 -9.77
C ILE A 107 3.08 5.99 -10.40
N VAL A 108 3.12 4.78 -10.95
CA VAL A 108 4.33 4.23 -11.57
C VAL A 108 4.47 4.79 -12.99
N ASP A 109 5.02 5.98 -13.10
CA ASP A 109 5.12 6.76 -14.35
C ASP A 109 6.51 6.74 -15.00
N ARG A 110 7.48 6.09 -14.35
CA ARG A 110 8.83 5.88 -14.87
C ARG A 110 9.23 4.40 -14.88
N GLU A 111 10.34 4.07 -15.51
CA GLU A 111 10.95 2.76 -15.43
C GLU A 111 11.73 2.60 -14.13
N PHE A 112 11.73 1.38 -13.60
CA PHE A 112 12.47 0.98 -12.44
C PHE A 112 13.34 -0.23 -12.74
N ALA A 113 14.59 -0.22 -12.28
CA ALA A 113 15.39 -1.42 -12.27
C ALA A 113 14.79 -2.48 -11.34
N ASP A 114 15.04 -3.75 -11.60
CA ASP A 114 14.47 -4.86 -10.82
C ASP A 114 14.79 -4.77 -9.31
N GLU A 115 15.97 -4.26 -8.97
CA GLU A 115 16.46 -4.13 -7.60
C GLU A 115 16.19 -2.74 -6.98
N GLU A 116 15.66 -1.79 -7.74
CA GLU A 116 15.33 -0.45 -7.25
C GLU A 116 14.12 -0.53 -6.32
N PRO A 117 14.11 0.19 -5.17
CA PRO A 117 12.93 0.22 -4.32
C PRO A 117 11.80 1.04 -4.98
N LEU A 118 10.59 0.50 -4.96
CA LEU A 118 9.42 1.23 -5.43
C LEU A 118 8.96 2.22 -4.35
N PRO A 119 8.79 3.52 -4.66
CA PRO A 119 8.28 4.48 -3.70
C PRO A 119 6.86 4.17 -3.24
N ILE A 120 6.54 4.55 -2.00
CA ILE A 120 5.15 4.63 -1.51
C ILE A 120 4.53 6.00 -1.82
N GLY A 121 5.32 6.91 -2.36
CA GLY A 121 4.90 8.13 -3.02
C GLY A 121 4.60 9.30 -2.08
N ARG A 122 3.44 9.92 -2.25
CA ARG A 122 2.99 11.13 -1.56
C ARG A 122 1.64 10.93 -0.88
N ASN A 123 1.32 11.80 0.07
CA ASN A 123 0.07 11.73 0.82
C ASN A 123 -1.19 11.87 -0.05
N LEU A 124 -2.22 11.14 0.33
CA LEU A 124 -3.58 11.29 -0.18
C LEU A 124 -4.23 12.60 0.34
N PRO A 125 -5.24 13.12 -0.34
CA PRO A 125 -6.03 14.26 0.16
C PRO A 125 -6.57 14.02 1.57
N ASN A 126 -6.56 15.06 2.40
CA ASN A 126 -6.97 15.05 3.81
C ASN A 126 -6.11 14.19 4.75
N THR A 127 -4.94 13.79 4.30
CA THR A 127 -3.91 13.10 5.07
C THR A 127 -2.60 13.85 4.96
N ASP A 128 -1.88 14.00 6.05
CA ASP A 128 -0.51 14.52 6.06
C ASP A 128 0.43 13.47 6.64
N ILE A 129 1.63 13.40 6.07
CA ILE A 129 2.68 12.49 6.48
C ILE A 129 3.75 13.32 7.21
N LEU A 130 4.15 12.82 8.37
CA LEU A 130 5.32 13.26 9.10
C LEU A 130 6.33 12.12 9.10
N ILE A 131 7.61 12.43 8.94
CA ILE A 131 8.70 11.46 9.10
C ILE A 131 9.49 11.94 10.30
N LEU A 132 9.36 11.22 11.42
CA LEU A 132 9.97 11.60 12.69
C LEU A 132 11.22 10.75 12.95
N ASN A 133 12.34 11.42 13.22
CA ASN A 133 13.58 10.75 13.61
C ASN A 133 13.53 10.26 15.08
N GLY A 134 14.66 9.72 15.59
CA GLY A 134 14.73 9.18 16.93
C GLY A 134 14.53 10.19 18.07
N ASP A 135 14.66 11.49 17.78
CA ASP A 135 14.49 12.60 18.72
C ASP A 135 13.11 13.29 18.57
N ASP A 136 12.16 12.64 17.88
CA ASP A 136 10.83 13.18 17.58
C ASP A 136 10.84 14.51 16.80
N GLN A 137 11.91 14.75 16.04
CA GLN A 137 12.03 15.89 15.14
C GLN A 137 11.71 15.45 13.69
N GLN A 138 11.38 16.41 12.85
CA GLN A 138 11.23 16.14 11.42
C GLN A 138 12.55 15.63 10.85
N ALA A 139 12.52 14.43 10.26
CA ALA A 139 13.71 13.84 9.62
C ALA A 139 14.18 14.68 8.43
N GLU A 140 15.49 14.77 8.28
CA GLU A 140 16.10 15.41 7.11
C GLU A 140 15.97 14.55 5.85
N ASN A 141 16.25 15.15 4.69
CA ASN A 141 16.20 14.39 3.43
C ASN A 141 17.24 13.26 3.43
N GLY A 142 16.80 12.04 3.19
CA GLY A 142 17.62 10.83 3.23
C GLY A 142 17.76 10.21 4.62
N GLU A 143 17.42 10.93 5.70
CA GLU A 143 17.42 10.40 7.06
C GLU A 143 16.28 9.37 7.22
N ILE A 144 16.55 8.28 7.96
CA ILE A 144 15.55 7.28 8.29
C ILE A 144 14.74 7.78 9.48
N GLY A 145 13.42 7.80 9.34
CA GLY A 145 12.49 8.14 10.40
C GLY A 145 11.25 7.25 10.39
N GLU A 146 10.47 7.32 11.47
CA GLU A 146 9.18 6.67 11.56
C GLU A 146 8.14 7.47 10.77
N LEU A 147 7.41 6.80 9.88
CA LEU A 147 6.27 7.40 9.20
C LEU A 147 5.12 7.56 10.19
N CYS A 148 4.67 8.79 10.36
CA CYS A 148 3.52 9.13 11.19
C CYS A 148 2.46 9.82 10.32
N VAL A 149 1.20 9.60 10.68
CA VAL A 149 0.08 10.11 9.88
C VAL A 149 -0.83 10.98 10.74
N ARG A 150 -1.25 12.11 10.19
CA ARG A 150 -2.32 12.94 10.74
C ARG A 150 -3.39 13.20 9.68
N GLY A 151 -4.58 13.59 10.12
CA GLY A 151 -5.68 13.96 9.23
C GLY A 151 -7.00 13.34 9.62
N THR A 152 -8.00 13.54 8.78
CA THR A 152 -9.38 13.11 9.05
C THR A 152 -9.61 11.61 8.91
N SER A 153 -8.64 10.89 8.36
CA SER A 153 -8.69 9.44 8.16
C SER A 153 -8.25 8.62 9.38
N LEU A 154 -7.73 9.28 10.45
CA LEU A 154 -7.31 8.58 11.65
C LEU A 154 -8.49 7.89 12.33
N ALA A 155 -8.28 6.62 12.72
CA ALA A 155 -9.19 5.91 13.61
C ALA A 155 -9.22 6.59 15.00
N LYS A 156 -10.27 6.31 15.80
CA LYS A 156 -10.38 6.83 17.17
C LYS A 156 -9.53 6.05 18.16
N GLY A 157 -8.96 4.92 17.75
CA GLY A 157 -8.16 4.03 18.59
C GLY A 157 -8.58 2.58 18.44
N TYR A 158 -8.03 1.73 19.29
CA TYR A 158 -8.32 0.29 19.34
C TYR A 158 -9.48 0.00 20.29
N TYR A 159 -10.41 -0.83 19.82
CA TYR A 159 -11.58 -1.21 20.58
C TYR A 159 -11.19 -1.95 21.87
N HIS A 160 -11.71 -1.51 23.00
CA HIS A 160 -11.40 -2.03 24.34
C HIS A 160 -9.90 -2.13 24.70
N ASN A 161 -9.03 -1.37 24.02
CA ASN A 161 -7.61 -1.33 24.33
C ASN A 161 -7.09 0.12 24.43
N PRO A 162 -7.37 0.79 25.56
CA PRO A 162 -6.96 2.19 25.76
C PRO A 162 -5.44 2.36 25.92
N GLU A 163 -4.73 1.32 26.37
CA GLU A 163 -3.27 1.36 26.52
C GLU A 163 -2.60 1.42 25.15
N LYS A 164 -2.87 0.43 24.30
CA LYS A 164 -2.35 0.40 22.91
C LYS A 164 -2.81 1.64 22.11
N THR A 165 -4.01 2.16 22.40
CA THR A 165 -4.47 3.41 21.78
C THR A 165 -3.58 4.59 22.13
N ARG A 166 -3.24 4.77 23.42
CA ARG A 166 -2.37 5.87 23.86
C ARG A 166 -0.93 5.75 23.35
N GLU A 167 -0.46 4.54 23.10
CA GLU A 167 0.88 4.29 22.56
C GLU A 167 0.98 4.63 21.07
N ALA A 168 -0.07 4.31 20.31
CA ALA A 168 -0.07 4.46 18.85
C ALA A 168 -0.62 5.81 18.38
N PHE A 169 -1.62 6.37 19.07
CA PHE A 169 -2.24 7.65 18.75
C PHE A 169 -1.79 8.69 19.78
N VAL A 170 -0.75 9.44 19.40
CA VAL A 170 -0.05 10.35 20.32
C VAL A 170 -0.20 11.80 19.89
N GLN A 171 0.10 12.72 20.80
CA GLN A 171 0.23 14.14 20.47
C GLN A 171 1.34 14.31 19.43
N ASN A 172 1.09 15.12 18.41
CA ASN A 172 2.11 15.51 17.43
C ASN A 172 3.25 16.30 18.14
N PRO A 173 4.47 15.74 18.19
CA PRO A 173 5.58 16.38 18.87
C PRO A 173 6.02 17.69 18.21
N LEU A 174 5.73 17.88 16.91
CA LEU A 174 6.05 19.10 16.18
C LEU A 174 5.02 20.23 16.40
N ASN A 175 3.90 19.92 17.07
CA ASN A 175 2.85 20.89 17.33
C ASN A 175 2.63 21.10 18.85
N PRO A 176 3.28 22.10 19.47
CA PRO A 176 3.10 22.40 20.88
C PRO A 176 1.91 23.32 21.20
N TYR A 177 1.19 23.80 20.17
CA TYR A 177 0.21 24.88 20.35
C TYR A 177 -1.20 24.40 20.64
N TYR A 178 -1.59 23.24 20.12
CA TYR A 178 -2.93 22.67 20.32
C TYR A 178 -2.87 21.14 20.22
N THR A 179 -3.92 20.49 20.73
CA THR A 179 -4.02 19.03 20.67
C THR A 179 -4.21 18.57 19.24
N GLU A 180 -3.24 17.85 18.71
CA GLU A 180 -3.26 17.25 17.38
C GLU A 180 -2.72 15.83 17.47
N LEU A 181 -3.59 14.87 17.26
CA LEU A 181 -3.18 13.46 17.28
C LEU A 181 -2.55 13.05 15.94
N ILE A 182 -1.49 12.28 16.08
CA ILE A 182 -0.88 11.53 14.97
C ILE A 182 -0.93 10.05 15.28
N TYR A 183 -0.98 9.23 14.24
CA TYR A 183 -0.80 7.79 14.36
C TYR A 183 0.66 7.43 14.03
N ARG A 184 1.33 6.75 14.96
CA ARG A 184 2.67 6.19 14.75
C ARG A 184 2.53 4.81 14.11
N THR A 185 3.00 4.68 12.86
CA THR A 185 2.79 3.45 12.09
C THR A 185 3.74 2.30 12.50
N GLY A 186 4.85 2.62 13.12
CA GLY A 186 5.96 1.70 13.32
C GLY A 186 6.75 1.38 12.05
N ASP A 187 6.37 1.93 10.91
CA ASP A 187 7.08 1.77 9.64
C ASP A 187 8.19 2.80 9.50
N LEU A 188 9.39 2.35 9.15
CA LEU A 188 10.56 3.19 8.89
C LEU A 188 10.62 3.53 7.40
N VAL A 189 10.84 4.81 7.12
CA VAL A 189 10.91 5.34 5.78
C VAL A 189 12.05 6.35 5.66
N ARG A 190 12.39 6.71 4.44
CA ARG A 190 13.25 7.86 4.12
C ARG A 190 12.77 8.53 2.85
N THR A 191 13.09 9.79 2.64
CA THR A 191 12.93 10.45 1.36
C THR A 191 14.15 10.25 0.48
N ASN A 192 13.97 10.12 -0.83
CA ASN A 192 15.06 10.13 -1.80
C ASN A 192 15.31 11.56 -2.33
N GLU A 193 16.29 11.71 -3.23
CA GLU A 193 16.63 13.01 -3.86
C GLU A 193 15.47 13.63 -4.66
N LEU A 194 14.51 12.83 -5.10
CA LEU A 194 13.29 13.27 -5.80
C LEU A 194 12.16 13.65 -4.84
N GLY A 195 12.38 13.57 -3.51
CA GLY A 195 11.35 13.81 -2.50
C GLY A 195 10.32 12.68 -2.39
N GLU A 196 10.57 11.51 -3.01
CA GLU A 196 9.70 10.35 -2.93
C GLU A 196 9.96 9.57 -1.64
N ILE A 197 8.91 9.13 -0.97
CA ILE A 197 9.01 8.33 0.25
C ILE A 197 9.30 6.87 -0.10
N LEU A 198 10.40 6.35 0.42
CA LEU A 198 10.83 4.95 0.28
C LEU A 198 10.61 4.21 1.59
N TYR A 199 9.95 3.05 1.51
CA TYR A 199 9.81 2.14 2.65
C TYR A 199 11.17 1.45 2.93
N VAL A 200 11.59 1.45 4.19
CA VAL A 200 12.85 0.84 4.64
C VAL A 200 12.60 -0.46 5.41
N GLY A 201 11.61 -0.46 6.31
CA GLY A 201 11.33 -1.61 7.16
C GLY A 201 10.39 -1.28 8.30
N ARG A 202 10.38 -2.14 9.33
CA ARG A 202 9.60 -1.94 10.56
C ARG A 202 10.51 -1.69 11.75
N LYS A 203 10.00 -0.91 12.70
CA LYS A 203 10.60 -0.67 14.02
C LYS A 203 10.39 -1.86 14.97
N ASP A 204 9.33 -2.63 14.74
CA ASP A 204 8.89 -3.78 15.52
C ASP A 204 9.01 -5.10 14.72
N PHE A 205 8.55 -6.19 15.33
CA PHE A 205 8.58 -7.54 14.75
C PHE A 205 7.31 -7.89 13.95
N GLN A 206 6.45 -6.93 13.65
CA GLN A 206 5.28 -7.18 12.81
C GLN A 206 5.70 -7.53 11.39
N ILE A 207 5.07 -8.53 10.81
CA ILE A 207 5.28 -8.94 9.43
C ILE A 207 3.98 -8.88 8.61
N LYS A 208 4.12 -8.75 7.29
CA LYS A 208 3.01 -8.88 6.35
C LYS A 208 3.26 -10.12 5.49
N HIS A 209 2.31 -11.04 5.48
CA HIS A 209 2.40 -12.28 4.70
C HIS A 209 1.10 -12.59 3.99
N ARG A 210 1.12 -12.62 2.66
CA ARG A 210 -0.04 -12.86 1.78
C ARG A 210 -1.23 -11.96 2.12
N GLY A 211 -0.95 -10.66 2.34
CA GLY A 211 -1.96 -9.67 2.70
C GLY A 211 -2.41 -9.69 4.16
N HIS A 212 -1.92 -10.62 4.98
CA HIS A 212 -2.24 -10.67 6.41
C HIS A 212 -1.19 -9.95 7.24
N ARG A 213 -1.65 -9.12 8.18
CA ARG A 213 -0.84 -8.50 9.22
C ARG A 213 -0.68 -9.50 10.36
N ILE A 214 0.55 -9.80 10.72
CA ILE A 214 0.89 -10.78 11.76
C ILE A 214 1.78 -10.10 12.80
N GLU A 215 1.30 -10.05 14.03
CA GLU A 215 2.06 -9.62 15.20
C GLU A 215 2.76 -10.85 15.78
N LEU A 216 4.10 -10.94 15.65
CA LEU A 216 4.84 -12.12 16.11
C LEU A 216 4.71 -12.32 17.62
N GLY A 217 4.61 -11.24 18.41
CA GLY A 217 4.39 -11.32 19.86
C GLY A 217 3.02 -11.85 20.29
N GLU A 218 2.07 -12.06 19.36
CA GLU A 218 0.79 -12.73 19.65
C GLU A 218 0.86 -14.25 19.41
N ILE A 219 1.95 -14.74 18.82
CA ILE A 219 2.16 -16.17 18.49
C ILE A 219 3.01 -16.86 19.56
N GLU A 220 3.87 -16.11 20.28
CA GLU A 220 4.71 -16.60 21.39
C GLU A 220 3.93 -16.70 22.70
#